data_1eb60d3c108077ea48bb367d74bc513c
#
_entry.id   1eb60d3c108077ea48bb367d74bc513c
#
_cell.length_a   1.000
_cell.length_b   1.000
_cell.length_c   1.000
_cell.angle_alpha   90.00
_cell.angle_beta   90.00
_cell.angle_gamma   90.00
#
_symmetry.space_group_name_H-M   'P 1'
#
loop_
_entity.id
_entity.type
_entity.pdbx_description
1 polymer ?
#
loop_
_entity_poly.entity_id
_entity_poly.type
_entity_poly.pdbx_seq_one_letter_code
_entity_poly.pdbx_strand_id
1 'polypeptide(L)'
;MTRNDSIIKIEHLSKSFGDKVVLDDINLSIRRGEFITLLGPSGCGKTTLLRMIAGFMNPDSGVILMEGNDISDVPPHRRPLNTVFQRYALFPHLNVYDNIAFGLKLNKVQSSEIETRVRKALKMVSMTDYEDRDVNSLSGGQQQRVAIARAIVNRPKVLLLDEPLAALDLKMRKDMQMELKQMHQELGITFIYVTHDQEEALTLSDTVVVMSDGKIQQIGTPIDIYNEPVNSFVADFIGESNILNGTMIKDKEVEFIGHTFECVDEGFGDNAPVDVVVRPEDIYIIAHTDNAKFTGVVKSCIFKGVHYEMFVETDKGYELMLQDYNAFEVGSTVGMFIKPSDIHVMQKERTCNIFEGKMVSSTDVEILGGQFQCADCGLHEGDNIYATVNFECVELMDNKEDGTVIGEVEFILYKGNHYHLTVLTDSGEKIYVDTNDIWDKGDIVGISVNISDLHISKRV
;
A
#
# COMPACT_ATOMS: atom_id res chain seq x y z
N MET A 1 25.93 -8.04 11.31
CA MET A 1 25.78 -8.77 10.03
C MET A 1 26.04 -7.81 8.91
N THR A 2 26.94 -8.13 7.99
CA THR A 2 27.44 -7.22 6.97
C THR A 2 26.36 -6.90 5.94
N ARG A 3 26.20 -5.64 5.57
CA ARG A 3 25.25 -5.04 4.60
C ARG A 3 25.26 -5.64 3.17
N ASN A 4 25.85 -6.79 2.92
CA ASN A 4 26.18 -7.29 1.58
C ASN A 4 25.66 -8.71 1.27
N ASP A 5 24.64 -9.21 1.99
CA ASP A 5 24.10 -10.57 1.74
C ASP A 5 22.73 -10.53 1.05
N SER A 6 22.61 -9.72 -0.02
CA SER A 6 21.41 -9.73 -0.84
C SER A 6 21.42 -10.92 -1.80
N ILE A 7 20.31 -11.67 -1.85
CA ILE A 7 20.13 -12.76 -2.79
C ILE A 7 19.60 -12.26 -4.14
N ILE A 8 18.71 -11.25 -4.11
CA ILE A 8 18.19 -10.58 -5.30
C ILE A 8 18.38 -9.07 -5.14
N LYS A 9 18.84 -8.42 -6.21
CA LYS A 9 18.90 -6.96 -6.30
C LYS A 9 18.24 -6.52 -7.60
N ILE A 10 17.37 -5.56 -7.51
CA ILE A 10 16.64 -4.97 -8.63
C ILE A 10 17.09 -3.52 -8.72
N GLU A 11 17.53 -3.09 -9.90
CA GLU A 11 18.06 -1.75 -10.13
C GLU A 11 17.38 -1.12 -11.34
N HIS A 12 16.75 0.04 -11.12
CA HIS A 12 16.11 0.89 -12.11
C HIS A 12 15.14 0.15 -13.03
N LEU A 13 14.37 -0.80 -12.46
CA LEU A 13 13.48 -1.69 -13.22
C LEU A 13 12.20 -0.95 -13.60
N SER A 14 11.92 -0.91 -14.92
CA SER A 14 10.68 -0.34 -15.43
C SER A 14 9.98 -1.28 -16.40
N LYS A 15 8.63 -1.17 -16.45
CA LYS A 15 7.79 -1.98 -17.33
C LYS A 15 6.54 -1.23 -17.76
N SER A 16 6.28 -1.23 -19.08
CA SER A 16 5.08 -0.65 -19.67
C SER A 16 4.32 -1.67 -20.50
N PHE A 17 3.03 -1.46 -20.67
CA PHE A 17 2.18 -2.21 -21.60
C PHE A 17 1.43 -1.20 -22.48
N GLY A 18 1.85 -1.07 -23.74
CA GLY A 18 1.43 0.03 -24.59
C GLY A 18 1.86 1.36 -23.97
N ASP A 19 0.94 2.28 -23.83
CA ASP A 19 1.21 3.62 -23.25
C ASP A 19 1.15 3.63 -21.71
N LYS A 20 0.72 2.53 -21.08
CA LYS A 20 0.57 2.46 -19.61
C LYS A 20 1.85 1.97 -18.95
N VAL A 21 2.49 2.83 -18.15
CA VAL A 21 3.59 2.45 -17.25
C VAL A 21 2.99 1.67 -16.08
N VAL A 22 3.49 0.45 -15.84
CA VAL A 22 3.03 -0.44 -14.76
C VAL A 22 4.05 -0.55 -13.65
N LEU A 23 5.33 -0.41 -13.96
CA LEU A 23 6.41 -0.27 -12.98
C LEU A 23 7.34 0.84 -13.45
N ASP A 24 7.67 1.75 -12.54
CA ASP A 24 8.45 2.94 -12.78
C ASP A 24 9.62 3.01 -11.79
N ASP A 25 10.84 2.81 -12.31
CA ASP A 25 12.10 2.93 -11.59
C ASP A 25 12.18 2.13 -10.26
N ILE A 26 11.81 0.86 -10.29
CA ILE A 26 11.84 0.01 -9.10
C ILE A 26 13.28 -0.33 -8.71
N ASN A 27 13.63 0.02 -7.47
CA ASN A 27 14.89 -0.29 -6.82
C ASN A 27 14.63 -1.08 -5.54
N LEU A 28 15.09 -2.34 -5.46
CA LEU A 28 14.81 -3.23 -4.34
C LEU A 28 15.97 -4.20 -4.09
N SER A 29 16.35 -4.35 -2.83
CA SER A 29 17.34 -5.33 -2.39
C SER A 29 16.71 -6.32 -1.43
N ILE A 30 16.76 -7.62 -1.76
CA ILE A 30 16.16 -8.72 -1.00
C ILE A 30 17.27 -9.52 -0.35
N ARG A 31 17.22 -9.68 0.97
CA ARG A 31 18.24 -10.39 1.75
C ARG A 31 18.05 -11.90 1.67
N ARG A 32 19.11 -12.63 1.84
CA ARG A 32 19.08 -14.08 1.90
C ARG A 32 18.33 -14.55 3.15
N GLY A 33 17.39 -15.47 2.97
CA GLY A 33 16.62 -16.09 4.05
C GLY A 33 15.56 -15.20 4.69
N GLU A 34 15.27 -14.01 4.12
CA GLU A 34 14.17 -13.18 4.65
C GLU A 34 12.81 -13.56 4.04
N PHE A 35 11.77 -13.28 4.79
CA PHE A 35 10.39 -13.26 4.31
C PHE A 35 10.03 -11.82 3.94
N ILE A 36 10.00 -11.52 2.65
CA ILE A 36 9.66 -10.19 2.14
C ILE A 36 8.28 -10.21 1.47
N THR A 37 7.45 -9.23 1.79
CA THR A 37 6.12 -9.08 1.20
C THR A 37 6.03 -7.84 0.33
N LEU A 38 5.55 -8.02 -0.92
CA LEU A 38 5.10 -6.94 -1.79
C LEU A 38 3.63 -6.69 -1.51
N LEU A 39 3.31 -5.56 -0.90
CA LEU A 39 1.98 -5.17 -0.45
C LEU A 39 1.51 -3.94 -1.23
N GLY A 40 0.21 -3.84 -1.53
CA GLY A 40 -0.36 -2.67 -2.20
C GLY A 40 -1.73 -2.96 -2.84
N PRO A 41 -2.44 -1.96 -3.35
CA PRO A 41 -3.74 -2.12 -3.99
C PRO A 41 -3.65 -2.96 -5.27
N SER A 42 -4.82 -3.41 -5.75
CA SER A 42 -4.90 -4.14 -7.01
C SER A 42 -4.41 -3.28 -8.18
N GLY A 43 -3.61 -3.86 -9.07
CA GLY A 43 -3.10 -3.15 -10.26
C GLY A 43 -1.83 -2.33 -10.07
N CYS A 44 -1.28 -2.18 -8.86
CA CYS A 44 -0.05 -1.40 -8.61
C CYS A 44 1.27 -2.05 -9.07
N GLY A 45 1.23 -3.20 -9.76
CA GLY A 45 2.43 -3.81 -10.37
C GLY A 45 3.06 -4.99 -9.62
N LYS A 46 2.60 -5.41 -8.43
CA LYS A 46 3.18 -6.50 -7.62
C LYS A 46 3.38 -7.81 -8.37
N THR A 47 2.31 -8.33 -8.96
CA THR A 47 2.35 -9.58 -9.75
C THR A 47 3.24 -9.42 -11.00
N THR A 48 3.29 -8.23 -11.60
CA THR A 48 4.19 -7.94 -12.73
C THR A 48 5.64 -8.03 -12.28
N LEU A 49 6.00 -7.41 -11.17
CA LEU A 49 7.33 -7.48 -10.57
C LEU A 49 7.71 -8.94 -10.24
N LEU A 50 6.79 -9.68 -9.58
CA LEU A 50 7.02 -11.10 -9.27
C LEU A 50 7.27 -11.94 -10.53
N ARG A 51 6.49 -11.72 -11.61
CA ARG A 51 6.65 -12.42 -12.90
C ARG A 51 7.97 -12.11 -13.58
N MET A 52 8.49 -10.89 -13.46
CA MET A 52 9.82 -10.54 -13.96
C MET A 52 10.92 -11.21 -13.13
N ILE A 53 10.82 -11.25 -11.80
CA ILE A 53 11.74 -12.02 -10.95
C ILE A 53 11.68 -13.51 -11.30
N ALA A 54 10.51 -14.05 -11.60
CA ALA A 54 10.33 -15.43 -12.02
C ALA A 54 10.83 -15.73 -13.44
N GLY A 55 11.03 -14.72 -14.29
CA GLY A 55 11.47 -14.85 -15.68
C GLY A 55 10.35 -15.18 -16.67
N PHE A 56 9.08 -14.95 -16.29
CA PHE A 56 7.93 -15.07 -17.21
C PHE A 56 7.74 -13.81 -18.05
N MET A 57 8.46 -12.74 -17.73
CA MET A 57 8.40 -11.46 -18.41
C MET A 57 9.75 -10.75 -18.29
N ASN A 58 10.17 -10.06 -19.34
CA ASN A 58 11.38 -9.25 -19.32
C ASN A 58 11.05 -7.81 -19.00
N PRO A 59 11.92 -7.09 -18.26
CA PRO A 59 11.80 -5.65 -18.06
C PRO A 59 12.00 -4.89 -19.39
N ASP A 60 11.53 -3.65 -19.46
CA ASP A 60 11.82 -2.76 -20.59
C ASP A 60 13.14 -2.00 -20.35
N SER A 61 13.47 -1.73 -19.07
CA SER A 61 14.76 -1.18 -18.64
C SER A 61 15.11 -1.68 -17.24
N GLY A 62 16.37 -1.47 -16.84
CA GLY A 62 16.89 -1.94 -15.56
C GLY A 62 17.33 -3.39 -15.58
N VAL A 63 17.77 -3.89 -14.43
CA VAL A 63 18.34 -5.24 -14.29
C VAL A 63 17.84 -5.94 -13.03
N ILE A 64 17.78 -7.28 -13.10
CA ILE A 64 17.51 -8.16 -11.97
C ILE A 64 18.76 -9.00 -11.73
N LEU A 65 19.44 -8.77 -10.63
CA LEU A 65 20.63 -9.53 -10.25
C LEU A 65 20.26 -10.58 -9.21
N MET A 66 20.69 -11.82 -9.41
CA MET A 66 20.62 -12.89 -8.41
C MET A 66 22.00 -13.37 -8.06
N GLU A 67 22.37 -13.24 -6.78
CA GLU A 67 23.74 -13.53 -6.30
C GLU A 67 24.82 -12.80 -7.15
N GLY A 68 24.52 -11.56 -7.55
CA GLY A 68 25.40 -10.72 -8.38
C GLY A 68 25.40 -11.03 -9.88
N ASN A 69 24.68 -12.05 -10.34
CA ASN A 69 24.56 -12.37 -11.77
C ASN A 69 23.25 -11.82 -12.34
N ASP A 70 23.33 -11.19 -13.50
CA ASP A 70 22.14 -10.73 -14.22
C ASP A 70 21.31 -11.92 -14.70
N ILE A 71 20.03 -11.94 -14.27
CA ILE A 71 19.05 -12.95 -14.65
C ILE A 71 17.91 -12.39 -15.50
N SER A 72 17.98 -11.14 -15.94
CA SER A 72 16.88 -10.45 -16.63
C SER A 72 16.39 -11.24 -17.84
N ASP A 73 17.30 -11.79 -18.65
CA ASP A 73 17.00 -12.59 -19.84
C ASP A 73 17.07 -14.11 -19.61
N VAL A 74 17.31 -14.56 -18.37
CA VAL A 74 17.37 -16.00 -18.07
C VAL A 74 15.95 -16.58 -18.01
N PRO A 75 15.63 -17.63 -18.80
CA PRO A 75 14.29 -18.20 -18.80
C PRO A 75 13.92 -18.86 -17.44
N PRO A 76 12.62 -18.97 -17.09
CA PRO A 76 12.16 -19.43 -15.79
C PRO A 76 12.76 -20.77 -15.32
N HIS A 77 12.84 -21.74 -16.23
CA HIS A 77 13.33 -23.10 -15.91
C HIS A 77 14.84 -23.17 -15.57
N ARG A 78 15.60 -22.11 -15.82
CA ARG A 78 17.02 -22.00 -15.50
C ARG A 78 17.31 -21.13 -14.28
N ARG A 79 16.27 -20.46 -13.72
CA ARG A 79 16.42 -19.68 -12.50
C ARG A 79 16.34 -20.60 -11.28
N PRO A 80 17.20 -20.46 -10.26
CA PRO A 80 17.19 -21.32 -9.06
C PRO A 80 16.10 -20.85 -8.05
N LEU A 81 14.89 -20.62 -8.55
CA LEU A 81 13.70 -20.22 -7.80
C LEU A 81 12.48 -21.00 -8.27
N ASN A 82 11.45 -21.08 -7.43
CA ASN A 82 10.18 -21.69 -7.75
C ASN A 82 9.01 -20.74 -7.43
N THR A 83 7.90 -20.90 -8.17
CA THR A 83 6.71 -20.06 -8.04
C THR A 83 5.51 -20.91 -7.66
N VAL A 84 4.74 -20.43 -6.67
CA VAL A 84 3.38 -20.89 -6.37
C VAL A 84 2.42 -19.84 -6.90
N PHE A 85 1.57 -20.22 -7.83
CA PHE A 85 0.60 -19.33 -8.48
C PHE A 85 -0.70 -19.25 -7.67
N GLN A 86 -1.44 -18.17 -7.82
CA GLN A 86 -2.72 -17.90 -7.18
C GLN A 86 -3.76 -19.05 -7.38
N ARG A 87 -3.79 -19.70 -8.54
CA ARG A 87 -4.66 -20.86 -8.85
C ARG A 87 -3.95 -22.20 -8.70
N TYR A 88 -2.87 -22.28 -7.93
CA TYR A 88 -2.07 -23.47 -7.59
C TYR A 88 -1.43 -24.20 -8.77
N ALA A 89 -2.02 -24.19 -9.95
CA ALA A 89 -1.54 -24.80 -11.20
C ALA A 89 -1.10 -26.28 -11.02
N LEU A 90 -1.86 -27.07 -10.25
CA LEU A 90 -1.63 -28.51 -10.12
C LEU A 90 -1.94 -29.22 -11.44
N PHE A 91 -1.24 -30.31 -11.69
CA PHE A 91 -1.51 -31.18 -12.84
C PHE A 91 -2.71 -32.08 -12.53
N PRO A 92 -3.88 -31.86 -13.17
CA PRO A 92 -5.13 -32.54 -12.76
C PRO A 92 -5.18 -34.03 -13.08
N HIS A 93 -4.28 -34.49 -13.95
CA HIS A 93 -4.16 -35.89 -14.35
C HIS A 93 -3.13 -36.67 -13.51
N LEU A 94 -2.49 -36.04 -12.55
CA LEU A 94 -1.53 -36.65 -11.64
C LEU A 94 -2.08 -36.66 -10.22
N ASN A 95 -1.74 -37.68 -9.43
CA ASN A 95 -2.02 -37.72 -8.00
C ASN A 95 -1.11 -36.74 -7.23
N VAL A 96 -1.26 -36.66 -5.93
CA VAL A 96 -0.48 -35.79 -5.04
C VAL A 96 1.02 -36.09 -5.14
N TYR A 97 1.40 -37.37 -5.02
CA TYR A 97 2.79 -37.79 -5.13
C TYR A 97 3.44 -37.36 -6.45
N ASP A 98 2.78 -37.67 -7.55
CA ASP A 98 3.31 -37.39 -8.89
C ASP A 98 3.36 -35.89 -9.19
N ASN A 99 2.43 -35.08 -8.66
CA ASN A 99 2.52 -33.61 -8.72
C ASN A 99 3.79 -33.11 -8.04
N ILE A 100 4.08 -33.58 -6.81
CA ILE A 100 5.25 -33.14 -6.06
C ILE A 100 6.54 -33.70 -6.69
N ALA A 101 6.54 -34.95 -7.10
CA ALA A 101 7.70 -35.61 -7.70
C ALA A 101 8.05 -35.10 -9.10
N PHE A 102 7.15 -34.40 -9.78
CA PHE A 102 7.28 -34.02 -11.19
C PHE A 102 8.62 -33.35 -11.52
N GLY A 103 8.99 -32.31 -10.80
CA GLY A 103 10.25 -31.60 -11.01
C GLY A 103 11.48 -32.46 -10.75
N LEU A 104 11.44 -33.32 -9.73
CA LEU A 104 12.53 -34.25 -9.42
C LEU A 104 12.72 -35.30 -10.50
N LYS A 105 11.61 -35.84 -11.06
CA LYS A 105 11.63 -36.78 -12.19
C LYS A 105 12.24 -36.13 -13.44
N LEU A 106 11.86 -34.88 -13.73
CA LEU A 106 12.40 -34.11 -14.85
C LEU A 106 13.91 -33.88 -14.70
N ASN A 107 14.39 -33.65 -13.50
CA ASN A 107 15.80 -33.50 -13.16
C ASN A 107 16.55 -34.81 -13.03
N LYS A 108 15.92 -35.95 -13.35
CA LYS A 108 16.49 -37.29 -13.30
C LYS A 108 17.08 -37.68 -11.94
N VAL A 109 16.45 -37.23 -10.85
CA VAL A 109 16.82 -37.63 -9.48
C VAL A 109 16.51 -39.13 -9.28
N GLN A 110 17.31 -39.83 -8.48
CA GLN A 110 17.12 -41.26 -8.20
C GLN A 110 15.79 -41.52 -7.46
N SER A 111 15.10 -42.61 -7.80
CA SER A 111 13.75 -42.92 -7.26
C SER A 111 13.70 -42.98 -5.74
N SER A 112 14.72 -43.56 -5.09
CA SER A 112 14.81 -43.61 -3.61
C SER A 112 14.93 -42.23 -2.97
N GLU A 113 15.61 -41.31 -3.63
CA GLU A 113 15.73 -39.92 -3.18
C GLU A 113 14.45 -39.14 -3.43
N ILE A 114 13.76 -39.38 -4.55
CA ILE A 114 12.45 -38.80 -4.86
C ILE A 114 11.45 -39.15 -3.75
N GLU A 115 11.33 -40.42 -3.39
CA GLU A 115 10.41 -40.87 -2.35
C GLU A 115 10.70 -40.18 -1.00
N THR A 116 11.96 -40.12 -0.61
CA THR A 116 12.39 -39.46 0.64
C THR A 116 12.04 -37.98 0.65
N ARG A 117 12.31 -37.26 -0.45
CA ARG A 117 12.05 -35.81 -0.57
C ARG A 117 10.55 -35.52 -0.60
N VAL A 118 9.75 -36.31 -1.34
CA VAL A 118 8.31 -36.14 -1.42
C VAL A 118 7.66 -36.34 -0.05
N ARG A 119 8.01 -37.40 0.66
CA ARG A 119 7.47 -37.64 2.02
C ARG A 119 7.85 -36.52 2.99
N LYS A 120 9.11 -36.03 2.91
CA LYS A 120 9.53 -34.88 3.70
C LYS A 120 8.72 -33.63 3.37
N ALA A 121 8.51 -33.34 2.09
CA ALA A 121 7.72 -32.18 1.66
C ALA A 121 6.25 -32.29 2.12
N LEU A 122 5.63 -33.46 1.99
CA LEU A 122 4.27 -33.71 2.47
C LEU A 122 4.14 -33.53 3.99
N LYS A 123 5.13 -34.00 4.75
CA LYS A 123 5.16 -33.80 6.21
C LYS A 123 5.22 -32.33 6.57
N MET A 124 6.04 -31.52 5.86
CA MET A 124 6.18 -30.07 6.11
C MET A 124 4.88 -29.29 5.87
N VAL A 125 4.05 -29.75 4.94
CA VAL A 125 2.76 -29.11 4.63
C VAL A 125 1.57 -29.82 5.31
N SER A 126 1.82 -30.67 6.34
CA SER A 126 0.78 -31.40 7.10
C SER A 126 -0.14 -32.26 6.20
N MET A 127 0.41 -32.87 5.16
CA MET A 127 -0.30 -33.71 4.17
C MET A 127 0.22 -35.15 4.13
N THR A 128 0.68 -35.69 5.26
CA THR A 128 1.09 -37.11 5.37
C THR A 128 -0.09 -38.01 5.01
N ASP A 129 0.16 -39.14 4.35
CA ASP A 129 -0.82 -40.11 3.88
C ASP A 129 -1.80 -39.63 2.79
N TYR A 130 -1.45 -38.56 2.07
CA TYR A 130 -2.22 -38.05 0.93
C TYR A 130 -1.60 -38.41 -0.42
N GLU A 131 -0.52 -39.17 -0.45
CA GLU A 131 0.32 -39.44 -1.65
C GLU A 131 -0.48 -39.91 -2.86
N ASP A 132 -1.41 -40.86 -2.64
CA ASP A 132 -2.16 -41.53 -3.71
C ASP A 132 -3.47 -40.82 -4.08
N ARG A 133 -3.81 -39.70 -3.40
CA ARG A 133 -5.08 -38.99 -3.66
C ARG A 133 -5.05 -38.26 -4.98
N ASP A 134 -6.21 -38.22 -5.64
CA ASP A 134 -6.45 -37.34 -6.78
C ASP A 134 -6.50 -35.87 -6.31
N VAL A 135 -5.73 -35.00 -6.96
CA VAL A 135 -5.68 -33.56 -6.61
C VAL A 135 -7.03 -32.86 -6.80
N ASN A 136 -7.90 -33.37 -7.68
CA ASN A 136 -9.23 -32.81 -7.89
C ASN A 136 -10.21 -33.13 -6.73
N SER A 137 -9.90 -34.11 -5.90
CA SER A 137 -10.68 -34.46 -4.71
C SER A 137 -10.33 -33.62 -3.48
N LEU A 138 -9.29 -32.78 -3.58
CA LEU A 138 -8.78 -31.99 -2.46
C LEU A 138 -9.53 -30.65 -2.34
N SER A 139 -9.67 -30.18 -1.09
CA SER A 139 -10.12 -28.79 -0.84
C SER A 139 -9.09 -27.77 -1.38
N GLY A 140 -9.50 -26.51 -1.55
CA GLY A 140 -8.60 -25.44 -2.02
C GLY A 140 -7.34 -25.30 -1.16
N GLY A 141 -7.47 -25.33 0.19
CA GLY A 141 -6.33 -25.28 1.08
C GLY A 141 -5.41 -26.51 0.97
N GLN A 142 -5.97 -27.70 0.74
CA GLN A 142 -5.16 -28.90 0.50
C GLN A 142 -4.43 -28.83 -0.85
N GLN A 143 -5.08 -28.35 -1.91
CA GLN A 143 -4.43 -28.11 -3.21
C GLN A 143 -3.28 -27.12 -3.09
N GLN A 144 -3.46 -26.06 -2.32
CA GLN A 144 -2.41 -25.09 -2.03
C GLN A 144 -1.22 -25.71 -1.33
N ARG A 145 -1.44 -26.53 -0.30
CA ARG A 145 -0.37 -27.27 0.42
C ARG A 145 0.42 -28.16 -0.54
N VAL A 146 -0.26 -28.87 -1.43
CA VAL A 146 0.39 -29.68 -2.48
C VAL A 146 1.21 -28.82 -3.42
N ALA A 147 0.72 -27.65 -3.84
CA ALA A 147 1.46 -26.72 -4.69
C ALA A 147 2.73 -26.17 -4.00
N ILE A 148 2.64 -25.85 -2.72
CA ILE A 148 3.80 -25.45 -1.91
C ILE A 148 4.79 -26.63 -1.80
N ALA A 149 4.32 -27.84 -1.45
CA ALA A 149 5.17 -29.03 -1.39
C ALA A 149 5.91 -29.28 -2.72
N ARG A 150 5.21 -29.14 -3.85
CA ARG A 150 5.81 -29.24 -5.20
C ARG A 150 6.88 -28.18 -5.43
N ALA A 151 6.69 -26.97 -4.90
CA ALA A 151 7.64 -25.90 -5.08
C ALA A 151 8.90 -26.10 -4.20
N ILE A 152 8.76 -26.53 -2.95
CA ILE A 152 9.89 -26.67 -2.02
C ILE A 152 10.71 -27.94 -2.20
N VAL A 153 10.12 -29.02 -2.81
CA VAL A 153 10.78 -30.31 -2.97
C VAL A 153 12.09 -30.22 -3.77
N ASN A 154 12.18 -29.26 -4.69
CA ASN A 154 13.36 -29.00 -5.51
C ASN A 154 14.44 -28.21 -4.76
N ARG A 155 14.21 -27.80 -3.52
CA ARG A 155 15.11 -26.98 -2.68
C ARG A 155 15.56 -25.70 -3.39
N PRO A 156 14.61 -24.82 -3.78
CA PRO A 156 14.95 -23.57 -4.42
C PRO A 156 15.69 -22.64 -3.42
N LYS A 157 16.44 -21.66 -3.95
CA LYS A 157 17.03 -20.60 -3.11
C LYS A 157 16.00 -19.54 -2.74
N VAL A 158 15.01 -19.35 -3.61
CA VAL A 158 13.92 -18.36 -3.45
C VAL A 158 12.60 -19.02 -3.79
N LEU A 159 11.59 -18.81 -2.95
CA LEU A 159 10.20 -19.19 -3.20
C LEU A 159 9.36 -17.95 -3.46
N LEU A 160 8.71 -17.91 -4.61
CA LEU A 160 7.79 -16.85 -5.01
C LEU A 160 6.35 -17.30 -4.76
N LEU A 161 5.55 -16.48 -4.11
CA LEU A 161 4.17 -16.78 -3.71
C LEU A 161 3.26 -15.64 -4.21
N ASP A 162 2.43 -15.93 -5.22
CA ASP A 162 1.52 -14.95 -5.84
C ASP A 162 0.12 -15.10 -5.25
N GLU A 163 -0.25 -14.27 -4.28
CA GLU A 163 -1.54 -14.27 -3.55
C GLU A 163 -2.00 -15.68 -3.13
N PRO A 164 -1.16 -16.47 -2.46
CA PRO A 164 -1.46 -17.89 -2.24
C PRO A 164 -2.66 -18.13 -1.32
N LEU A 165 -3.02 -17.18 -0.44
CA LEU A 165 -4.10 -17.33 0.55
C LEU A 165 -5.43 -16.71 0.11
N ALA A 166 -5.49 -16.04 -1.04
CA ALA A 166 -6.65 -15.26 -1.48
C ALA A 166 -7.95 -16.10 -1.65
N ALA A 167 -7.81 -17.39 -1.97
CA ALA A 167 -8.96 -18.29 -2.20
C ALA A 167 -9.48 -19.00 -0.93
N LEU A 168 -8.88 -18.73 0.24
CA LEU A 168 -9.22 -19.39 1.51
C LEU A 168 -10.20 -18.57 2.34
N ASP A 169 -11.04 -19.26 3.11
CA ASP A 169 -11.85 -18.61 4.15
C ASP A 169 -10.96 -18.08 5.30
N LEU A 170 -11.49 -17.18 6.12
CA LEU A 170 -10.75 -16.46 7.15
C LEU A 170 -10.03 -17.40 8.14
N LYS A 171 -10.69 -18.48 8.59
CA LYS A 171 -10.08 -19.40 9.55
C LYS A 171 -8.94 -20.18 8.93
N MET A 172 -9.17 -20.76 7.76
CA MET A 172 -8.13 -21.50 7.02
C MET A 172 -6.96 -20.57 6.64
N ARG A 173 -7.22 -19.30 6.33
CA ARG A 173 -6.19 -18.31 6.03
C ARG A 173 -5.27 -18.10 7.23
N LYS A 174 -5.81 -17.87 8.44
CA LYS A 174 -5.03 -17.72 9.67
C LYS A 174 -4.18 -18.96 10.01
N ASP A 175 -4.74 -20.13 9.86
CA ASP A 175 -4.00 -21.38 10.07
C ASP A 175 -2.84 -21.52 9.08
N MET A 176 -3.08 -21.20 7.80
CA MET A 176 -2.06 -21.26 6.74
C MET A 176 -0.97 -20.18 6.89
N GLN A 177 -1.29 -18.99 7.39
CA GLN A 177 -0.29 -17.97 7.72
C GLN A 177 0.73 -18.51 8.71
N MET A 178 0.27 -19.10 9.81
CA MET A 178 1.16 -19.68 10.82
C MET A 178 2.02 -20.82 10.25
N GLU A 179 1.45 -21.68 9.40
CA GLU A 179 2.20 -22.76 8.75
C GLU A 179 3.24 -22.23 7.77
N LEU A 180 2.91 -21.19 6.98
CA LEU A 180 3.88 -20.57 6.06
C LEU A 180 5.05 -19.96 6.83
N LYS A 181 4.78 -19.28 7.95
CA LYS A 181 5.84 -18.72 8.81
C LYS A 181 6.74 -19.80 9.39
N GLN A 182 6.15 -20.90 9.89
CA GLN A 182 6.89 -22.06 10.38
C GLN A 182 7.73 -22.72 9.26
N MET A 183 7.14 -22.94 8.07
CA MET A 183 7.86 -23.48 6.91
C MET A 183 9.03 -22.59 6.50
N HIS A 184 8.88 -21.27 6.50
CA HIS A 184 9.97 -20.36 6.22
C HIS A 184 11.13 -20.54 7.20
N GLN A 185 10.82 -20.59 8.51
CA GLN A 185 11.82 -20.81 9.57
C GLN A 185 12.55 -22.15 9.44
N GLU A 186 11.81 -23.23 9.11
CA GLU A 186 12.38 -24.57 8.94
C GLU A 186 13.23 -24.71 7.67
N LEU A 187 12.86 -24.04 6.59
CA LEU A 187 13.55 -24.11 5.31
C LEU A 187 14.77 -23.19 5.25
N GLY A 188 14.71 -22.03 5.90
CA GLY A 188 15.77 -21.00 5.88
C GLY A 188 16.05 -20.43 4.49
N ILE A 189 15.11 -20.52 3.54
CA ILE A 189 15.21 -19.96 2.19
C ILE A 189 14.45 -18.63 2.12
N THR A 190 14.75 -17.81 1.11
CA THR A 190 14.08 -16.53 0.91
C THR A 190 12.67 -16.73 0.37
N PHE A 191 11.67 -16.07 0.98
CA PHE A 191 10.30 -16.01 0.49
C PHE A 191 10.02 -14.61 -0.06
N ILE A 192 9.44 -14.54 -1.26
CA ILE A 192 8.87 -13.31 -1.84
C ILE A 192 7.38 -13.53 -1.97
N TYR A 193 6.62 -12.82 -1.17
CA TYR A 193 5.19 -12.97 -1.03
C TYR A 193 4.46 -11.77 -1.62
N VAL A 194 3.42 -12.00 -2.40
CA VAL A 194 2.54 -10.96 -2.94
C VAL A 194 1.18 -11.06 -2.28
N THR A 195 0.68 -9.97 -1.75
CA THR A 195 -0.68 -9.87 -1.21
C THR A 195 -1.22 -8.44 -1.33
N HIS A 196 -2.52 -8.30 -1.18
CA HIS A 196 -3.21 -7.04 -0.94
C HIS A 196 -3.78 -6.99 0.50
N ASP A 197 -3.60 -8.06 1.28
CA ASP A 197 -4.06 -8.18 2.67
C ASP A 197 -2.98 -7.67 3.63
N GLN A 198 -3.34 -6.65 4.41
CA GLN A 198 -2.43 -5.98 5.36
C GLN A 198 -2.08 -6.91 6.53
N GLU A 199 -3.06 -7.67 7.05
CA GLU A 199 -2.85 -8.61 8.17
C GLU A 199 -1.81 -9.68 7.79
N GLU A 200 -1.87 -10.18 6.55
CA GLU A 200 -0.89 -11.14 6.03
C GLU A 200 0.52 -10.52 6.01
N ALA A 201 0.65 -9.31 5.45
CA ALA A 201 1.94 -8.64 5.33
C ALA A 201 2.56 -8.34 6.69
N LEU A 202 1.78 -7.80 7.63
CA LEU A 202 2.27 -7.45 8.97
C LEU A 202 2.61 -8.68 9.83
N THR A 203 1.89 -9.80 9.64
CA THR A 203 2.08 -11.02 10.45
C THR A 203 3.25 -11.88 9.96
N LEU A 204 3.41 -12.02 8.64
CA LEU A 204 4.34 -12.98 8.06
C LEU A 204 5.74 -12.43 7.87
N SER A 205 5.88 -11.14 7.56
CA SER A 205 7.09 -10.59 6.96
C SER A 205 8.17 -10.20 7.96
N ASP A 206 9.42 -10.29 7.50
CA ASP A 206 10.55 -9.59 8.09
C ASP A 206 10.67 -8.19 7.48
N THR A 207 10.30 -8.04 6.20
CA THR A 207 10.32 -6.79 5.45
C THR A 207 9.05 -6.66 4.63
N VAL A 208 8.39 -5.50 4.69
CA VAL A 208 7.24 -5.13 3.86
C VAL A 208 7.68 -4.07 2.86
N VAL A 209 7.29 -4.25 1.60
CA VAL A 209 7.45 -3.29 0.51
C VAL A 209 6.07 -2.81 0.11
N VAL A 210 5.72 -1.59 0.47
CA VAL A 210 4.44 -0.98 0.09
C VAL A 210 4.58 -0.38 -1.30
N MET A 211 3.68 -0.78 -2.20
CA MET A 211 3.68 -0.34 -3.60
C MET A 211 2.37 0.36 -3.96
N SER A 212 2.45 1.45 -4.69
CA SER A 212 1.32 2.14 -5.33
C SER A 212 1.75 2.76 -6.64
N ASP A 213 0.85 2.79 -7.62
CA ASP A 213 1.04 3.44 -8.92
C ASP A 213 2.36 3.05 -9.62
N GLY A 214 2.72 1.77 -9.53
CA GLY A 214 3.95 1.26 -10.14
C GLY A 214 5.25 1.64 -9.44
N LYS A 215 5.19 2.26 -8.25
CA LYS A 215 6.33 2.72 -7.46
C LYS A 215 6.36 2.07 -6.09
N ILE A 216 7.54 2.02 -5.49
CA ILE A 216 7.70 1.67 -4.08
C ILE A 216 7.49 2.94 -3.27
N GLN A 217 6.52 2.90 -2.34
CA GLN A 217 6.21 3.99 -1.43
C GLN A 217 7.08 3.93 -0.17
N GLN A 218 7.20 2.73 0.42
CA GLN A 218 8.01 2.52 1.63
C GLN A 218 8.52 1.09 1.70
N ILE A 219 9.70 0.92 2.28
CA ILE A 219 10.30 -0.37 2.65
C ILE A 219 10.67 -0.29 4.13
N GLY A 220 10.20 -1.25 4.93
CA GLY A 220 10.51 -1.29 6.38
C GLY A 220 10.10 -2.61 7.00
N THR A 221 10.35 -2.73 8.30
CA THR A 221 9.77 -3.81 9.09
C THR A 221 8.25 -3.60 9.24
N PRO A 222 7.45 -4.64 9.55
CA PRO A 222 6.03 -4.46 9.84
C PRO A 222 5.73 -3.35 10.86
N ILE A 223 6.57 -3.23 11.89
CA ILE A 223 6.42 -2.22 12.95
C ILE A 223 6.70 -0.82 12.40
N ASP A 224 7.77 -0.64 11.61
CA ASP A 224 8.10 0.66 11.01
C ASP A 224 7.00 1.13 10.05
N ILE A 225 6.49 0.22 9.21
CA ILE A 225 5.43 0.52 8.24
C ILE A 225 4.12 0.94 8.94
N TYR A 226 3.80 0.32 10.09
CA TYR A 226 2.59 0.63 10.85
C TYR A 226 2.71 1.91 11.68
N ASN A 227 3.83 2.07 12.42
CA ASN A 227 4.01 3.16 13.36
C ASN A 227 4.59 4.43 12.72
N GLU A 228 5.43 4.29 11.69
CA GLU A 228 6.18 5.38 11.06
C GLU A 228 5.93 5.41 9.54
N PRO A 229 4.65 5.56 9.09
CA PRO A 229 4.36 5.69 7.68
C PRO A 229 4.99 6.96 7.10
N VAL A 230 5.60 6.84 5.89
CA VAL A 230 6.30 7.98 5.28
C VAL A 230 5.37 9.01 4.66
N ASN A 231 4.13 8.62 4.36
CA ASN A 231 3.12 9.49 3.77
C ASN A 231 1.69 9.03 4.11
N SER A 232 0.72 9.87 3.79
CA SER A 232 -0.70 9.63 4.08
C SER A 232 -1.25 8.38 3.38
N PHE A 233 -0.76 8.06 2.18
CA PHE A 233 -1.16 6.83 1.49
C PHE A 233 -0.76 5.58 2.28
N VAL A 234 0.48 5.51 2.76
CA VAL A 234 0.93 4.35 3.55
C VAL A 234 0.18 4.29 4.88
N ALA A 235 -0.04 5.43 5.55
CA ALA A 235 -0.78 5.50 6.80
C ALA A 235 -2.21 4.95 6.68
N ASP A 236 -2.94 5.39 5.65
CA ASP A 236 -4.31 4.97 5.36
C ASP A 236 -4.39 3.52 4.86
N PHE A 237 -3.45 3.14 4.00
CA PHE A 237 -3.45 1.81 3.39
C PHE A 237 -3.09 0.69 4.38
N ILE A 238 -2.30 0.95 5.44
CA ILE A 238 -1.79 -0.11 6.35
C ILE A 238 -2.71 -0.37 7.55
N GLY A 239 -3.68 0.48 7.80
CA GLY A 239 -4.62 0.34 8.91
C GLY A 239 -5.45 1.58 9.09
N GLU A 240 -6.52 1.44 9.85
CA GLU A 240 -7.36 2.58 10.21
C GLU A 240 -6.52 3.66 10.91
N SER A 241 -6.71 4.92 10.51
CA SER A 241 -5.90 6.05 11.02
C SER A 241 -6.72 7.32 11.05
N ASN A 242 -6.50 8.12 12.08
CA ASN A 242 -6.85 9.54 12.02
C ASN A 242 -5.69 10.28 11.37
N ILE A 243 -5.87 10.74 10.12
CA ILE A 243 -4.88 11.53 9.39
C ILE A 243 -5.39 12.96 9.31
N LEU A 244 -4.64 13.87 9.93
CA LEU A 244 -5.10 15.21 10.25
C LEU A 244 -4.12 16.25 9.70
N ASN A 245 -4.62 17.41 9.28
CA ASN A 245 -3.77 18.53 8.99
C ASN A 245 -3.20 19.11 10.30
N GLY A 246 -1.91 19.38 10.33
CA GLY A 246 -1.23 19.96 11.47
C GLY A 246 -0.19 21.01 11.09
N THR A 247 0.33 21.69 12.10
CA THR A 247 1.44 22.63 11.99
C THR A 247 2.49 22.27 13.02
N MET A 248 3.69 21.99 12.60
CA MET A 248 4.82 21.81 13.50
C MET A 248 5.23 23.17 14.06
N ILE A 249 4.88 23.48 15.32
CA ILE A 249 5.17 24.78 15.92
C ILE A 249 6.69 24.96 16.08
N LYS A 250 7.34 23.92 16.56
CA LYS A 250 8.79 23.74 16.69
C LYS A 250 9.09 22.25 16.90
N ASP A 251 10.33 21.87 16.94
CA ASP A 251 10.73 20.50 17.24
C ASP A 251 10.02 19.98 18.51
N LYS A 252 9.41 18.79 18.40
CA LYS A 252 8.68 18.07 19.46
C LYS A 252 7.39 18.77 19.92
N GLU A 253 6.85 19.71 19.15
CA GLU A 253 5.60 20.38 19.46
C GLU A 253 4.78 20.62 18.18
N VAL A 254 3.61 20.00 18.07
CA VAL A 254 2.72 20.06 16.91
C VAL A 254 1.34 20.53 17.32
N GLU A 255 0.73 21.37 16.48
CA GLU A 255 -0.67 21.79 16.61
C GLU A 255 -1.52 21.04 15.58
N PHE A 256 -2.58 20.38 16.04
CA PHE A 256 -3.62 19.79 15.21
C PHE A 256 -4.94 19.71 16.00
N ILE A 257 -6.08 19.52 15.32
CA ILE A 257 -7.43 19.57 15.93
C ILE A 257 -7.68 20.78 16.84
N GLY A 258 -7.00 21.91 16.59
CA GLY A 258 -7.10 23.14 17.38
C GLY A 258 -6.45 23.09 18.76
N HIS A 259 -5.59 22.12 19.01
CA HIS A 259 -4.83 21.95 20.27
C HIS A 259 -3.35 21.69 19.97
N THR A 260 -2.48 22.14 20.88
CA THR A 260 -1.03 21.92 20.80
C THR A 260 -0.65 20.67 21.59
N PHE A 261 0.12 19.78 21.00
CA PHE A 261 0.59 18.52 21.59
C PHE A 261 2.10 18.45 21.60
N GLU A 262 2.66 17.79 22.63
CA GLU A 262 4.03 17.31 22.59
C GLU A 262 4.09 16.06 21.68
N CYS A 263 5.14 15.92 20.86
CA CYS A 263 5.45 14.74 20.05
C CYS A 263 6.92 14.38 20.16
N VAL A 264 7.33 13.29 19.53
CA VAL A 264 8.75 12.86 19.51
C VAL A 264 9.49 13.32 18.27
N ASP A 265 8.76 13.71 17.24
CA ASP A 265 9.29 14.08 15.92
C ASP A 265 9.97 15.45 15.92
N GLU A 266 11.02 15.57 15.09
CA GLU A 266 11.82 16.78 14.93
C GLU A 266 12.32 16.96 13.50
N GLY A 267 12.80 18.16 13.14
CA GLY A 267 13.44 18.41 11.84
C GLY A 267 12.51 18.87 10.72
N PHE A 268 11.24 19.20 11.02
CA PHE A 268 10.26 19.70 10.01
C PHE A 268 10.38 21.21 9.76
N GLY A 269 10.97 21.94 10.69
CA GLY A 269 11.05 23.41 10.68
C GLY A 269 9.90 24.07 11.46
N ASP A 270 10.14 25.30 11.91
CA ASP A 270 9.17 26.06 12.71
C ASP A 270 7.98 26.52 11.84
N ASN A 271 6.78 26.32 12.32
CA ASN A 271 5.51 26.60 11.65
C ASN A 271 5.34 25.90 10.29
N ALA A 272 5.98 24.75 10.12
CA ALA A 272 5.85 23.96 8.90
C ALA A 272 4.49 23.23 8.85
N PRO A 273 3.78 23.24 7.69
CA PRO A 273 2.58 22.43 7.50
C PRO A 273 2.97 20.96 7.44
N VAL A 274 2.25 20.13 8.20
CA VAL A 274 2.50 18.69 8.33
C VAL A 274 1.19 17.90 8.25
N ASP A 275 1.30 16.60 7.98
CA ASP A 275 0.24 15.64 8.24
C ASP A 275 0.54 14.92 9.57
N VAL A 276 -0.48 14.78 10.41
CA VAL A 276 -0.38 14.10 11.71
C VAL A 276 -1.19 12.82 11.65
N VAL A 277 -0.57 11.70 12.01
CA VAL A 277 -1.23 10.39 12.10
C VAL A 277 -1.37 10.00 13.56
N VAL A 278 -2.58 9.61 13.94
CA VAL A 278 -2.87 9.01 15.25
C VAL A 278 -3.72 7.77 15.02
N ARG A 279 -3.26 6.62 15.53
CA ARG A 279 -4.02 5.39 15.42
C ARG A 279 -5.26 5.44 16.34
N PRO A 280 -6.39 4.83 15.96
CA PRO A 280 -7.62 4.84 16.76
C PRO A 280 -7.43 4.29 18.18
N GLU A 281 -6.57 3.28 18.36
CA GLU A 281 -6.22 2.67 19.65
C GLU A 281 -5.30 3.52 20.53
N ASP A 282 -4.69 4.56 19.96
CA ASP A 282 -3.72 5.44 20.63
C ASP A 282 -4.37 6.74 21.16
N ILE A 283 -5.68 6.90 20.96
CA ILE A 283 -6.46 7.96 21.57
C ILE A 283 -7.11 7.42 22.84
N TYR A 284 -6.57 7.82 23.98
CA TYR A 284 -6.99 7.30 25.29
C TYR A 284 -8.14 8.10 25.85
N ILE A 285 -9.23 7.41 26.24
CA ILE A 285 -10.38 8.00 26.92
C ILE A 285 -10.16 7.98 28.43
N ILE A 286 -10.45 9.10 29.08
CA ILE A 286 -10.36 9.25 30.53
C ILE A 286 -11.72 9.61 31.12
N ALA A 287 -12.02 9.03 32.31
CA ALA A 287 -13.31 9.19 32.95
C ALA A 287 -13.58 10.60 33.48
N HIS A 288 -12.54 11.42 33.72
CA HIS A 288 -12.64 12.77 34.25
C HIS A 288 -12.13 13.78 33.22
N THR A 289 -13.04 14.61 32.73
CA THR A 289 -12.75 15.66 31.73
C THR A 289 -11.78 16.74 32.24
N ASP A 290 -11.67 16.96 33.55
CA ASP A 290 -10.81 17.99 34.14
C ASP A 290 -9.31 17.79 33.89
N ASN A 291 -8.89 16.55 33.62
CA ASN A 291 -7.50 16.20 33.31
C ASN A 291 -7.28 15.86 31.83
N ALA A 292 -8.29 16.08 31.01
CA ALA A 292 -8.21 15.79 29.60
C ALA A 292 -7.38 16.84 28.84
N LYS A 293 -6.66 16.43 27.82
CA LYS A 293 -5.99 17.35 26.91
C LYS A 293 -6.99 18.05 25.99
N PHE A 294 -8.03 17.32 25.59
CA PHE A 294 -9.17 17.79 24.81
C PHE A 294 -10.41 16.96 25.14
N THR A 295 -11.58 17.42 24.74
CA THR A 295 -12.85 16.75 25.00
C THR A 295 -13.62 16.51 23.70
N GLY A 296 -14.59 15.62 23.74
CA GLY A 296 -15.48 15.38 22.59
C GLY A 296 -16.76 14.67 22.98
N VAL A 297 -17.70 14.61 22.05
CA VAL A 297 -19.00 13.96 22.19
C VAL A 297 -19.03 12.69 21.36
N VAL A 298 -19.34 11.56 21.97
CA VAL A 298 -19.47 10.26 21.30
C VAL A 298 -20.67 10.31 20.34
N LYS A 299 -20.40 10.17 19.04
CA LYS A 299 -21.43 10.14 17.98
C LYS A 299 -21.92 8.73 17.67
N SER A 300 -21.01 7.76 17.74
CA SER A 300 -21.33 6.33 17.55
C SER A 300 -20.42 5.46 18.40
N CYS A 301 -20.90 4.26 18.75
CA CYS A 301 -20.14 3.25 19.50
C CYS A 301 -20.60 1.87 19.04
N ILE A 302 -19.76 1.13 18.32
CA ILE A 302 -20.09 -0.13 17.66
C ILE A 302 -19.14 -1.22 18.13
N PHE A 303 -19.66 -2.35 18.62
CA PHE A 303 -18.84 -3.49 19.01
C PHE A 303 -18.35 -4.28 17.79
N LYS A 304 -17.04 -4.40 17.64
CA LYS A 304 -16.36 -5.11 16.53
C LYS A 304 -15.89 -6.54 16.93
N GLY A 305 -16.39 -7.08 18.02
CA GLY A 305 -16.06 -8.43 18.49
C GLY A 305 -14.95 -8.48 19.54
N VAL A 306 -13.95 -7.62 19.50
CA VAL A 306 -12.84 -7.52 20.47
C VAL A 306 -12.79 -6.16 21.15
N HIS A 307 -13.06 -5.10 20.43
CA HIS A 307 -13.07 -3.71 20.90
C HIS A 307 -14.35 -3.00 20.43
N TYR A 308 -14.58 -1.82 20.94
CA TYR A 308 -15.57 -0.88 20.46
C TYR A 308 -14.88 0.14 19.55
N GLU A 309 -15.44 0.34 18.37
CA GLU A 309 -15.09 1.43 17.45
C GLU A 309 -16.04 2.59 17.69
N MET A 310 -15.49 3.76 17.87
CA MET A 310 -16.26 4.96 18.21
C MET A 310 -15.87 6.10 17.29
N PHE A 311 -16.86 6.90 16.90
CA PHE A 311 -16.63 8.21 16.32
C PHE A 311 -16.95 9.28 17.36
N VAL A 312 -16.00 10.18 17.59
CA VAL A 312 -16.09 11.23 18.60
C VAL A 312 -15.85 12.58 17.93
N GLU A 313 -16.82 13.49 18.05
CA GLU A 313 -16.67 14.87 17.60
C GLU A 313 -16.04 15.69 18.71
N THR A 314 -14.85 16.27 18.44
CA THR A 314 -14.08 17.07 19.39
C THR A 314 -14.76 18.42 19.66
N ASP A 315 -14.32 19.10 20.71
CA ASP A 315 -14.75 20.47 21.07
C ASP A 315 -14.45 21.54 20.00
N LYS A 316 -13.61 21.18 19.00
CA LYS A 316 -13.27 22.02 17.83
C LYS A 316 -13.93 21.55 16.53
N GLY A 317 -14.84 20.58 16.60
CA GLY A 317 -15.59 20.09 15.45
C GLY A 317 -14.88 19.11 14.56
N TYR A 318 -13.77 18.51 15.01
CA TYR A 318 -13.12 17.40 14.30
C TYR A 318 -13.75 16.08 14.72
N GLU A 319 -14.00 15.22 13.76
CA GLU A 319 -14.45 13.85 14.03
C GLU A 319 -13.24 12.91 14.04
N LEU A 320 -13.07 12.18 15.13
CA LEU A 320 -12.00 11.21 15.32
C LEU A 320 -12.56 9.81 15.49
N MET A 321 -11.90 8.83 14.87
CA MET A 321 -12.12 7.41 15.12
C MET A 321 -11.28 6.96 16.32
N LEU A 322 -11.89 6.25 17.26
CA LEU A 322 -11.25 5.68 18.44
C LEU A 322 -11.58 4.20 18.57
N GLN A 323 -10.65 3.44 19.15
CA GLN A 323 -10.86 2.05 19.54
C GLN A 323 -10.58 1.88 21.04
N ASP A 324 -11.55 1.33 21.78
CA ASP A 324 -11.42 1.06 23.22
C ASP A 324 -12.09 -0.28 23.59
N TYR A 325 -11.63 -0.92 24.66
CA TYR A 325 -12.26 -2.14 25.18
C TYR A 325 -13.57 -1.85 25.92
N ASN A 326 -13.83 -0.61 26.31
CA ASN A 326 -15.03 -0.18 27.01
C ASN A 326 -16.00 0.49 26.05
N ALA A 327 -17.29 0.28 26.29
CA ALA A 327 -18.36 1.02 25.61
C ALA A 327 -18.59 2.38 26.30
N PHE A 328 -18.85 3.39 25.49
CA PHE A 328 -19.27 4.72 25.95
C PHE A 328 -20.64 5.07 25.35
N GLU A 329 -21.46 5.77 26.14
CA GLU A 329 -22.82 6.11 25.72
C GLU A 329 -22.80 7.17 24.61
N VAL A 330 -23.57 6.95 23.55
CA VAL A 330 -23.73 7.93 22.48
C VAL A 330 -24.36 9.21 23.01
N GLY A 331 -23.78 10.36 22.71
CA GLY A 331 -24.13 11.67 23.24
C GLY A 331 -23.39 12.03 24.55
N SER A 332 -22.64 11.11 25.17
CA SER A 332 -21.83 11.45 26.33
C SER A 332 -20.59 12.25 25.94
N THR A 333 -20.18 13.16 26.87
CA THR A 333 -18.91 13.88 26.72
C THR A 333 -17.79 13.07 27.37
N VAL A 334 -16.71 12.85 26.63
CA VAL A 334 -15.51 12.14 27.08
C VAL A 334 -14.30 13.05 27.07
N GLY A 335 -13.40 12.85 28.02
CA GLY A 335 -12.08 13.46 28.01
C GLY A 335 -11.09 12.55 27.30
N MET A 336 -10.14 13.12 26.57
CA MET A 336 -9.18 12.38 25.79
C MET A 336 -7.77 12.93 25.93
N PHE A 337 -6.78 12.06 25.73
CA PHE A 337 -5.38 12.43 25.58
C PHE A 337 -4.68 11.47 24.61
N ILE A 338 -3.56 11.92 24.05
CA ILE A 338 -2.68 11.15 23.17
C ILE A 338 -1.27 11.29 23.76
N LYS A 339 -0.53 10.20 23.82
CA LYS A 339 0.87 10.26 24.30
C LYS A 339 1.78 10.84 23.21
N PRO A 340 2.86 11.55 23.59
CA PRO A 340 3.81 12.08 22.61
C PRO A 340 4.41 11.06 21.66
N SER A 341 4.61 9.80 22.11
CA SER A 341 5.12 8.68 21.31
C SER A 341 4.11 8.10 20.31
N ASP A 342 2.83 8.40 20.50
CA ASP A 342 1.72 7.83 19.74
C ASP A 342 1.20 8.83 18.68
N ILE A 343 1.85 9.99 18.59
CA ILE A 343 1.65 11.00 17.55
C ILE A 343 2.78 10.87 16.55
N HIS A 344 2.45 10.55 15.30
CA HIS A 344 3.42 10.48 14.21
C HIS A 344 3.22 11.66 13.25
N VAL A 345 4.30 12.42 13.01
CA VAL A 345 4.28 13.60 12.14
C VAL A 345 4.94 13.27 10.81
N MET A 346 4.24 13.54 9.71
CA MET A 346 4.73 13.34 8.35
C MET A 346 4.91 14.68 7.64
N GLN A 347 5.90 14.75 6.77
CA GLN A 347 6.03 15.89 5.87
C GLN A 347 4.85 15.92 4.91
N LYS A 348 4.20 17.07 4.80
CA LYS A 348 3.13 17.24 3.82
C LYS A 348 3.73 17.23 2.41
N GLU A 349 3.33 16.27 1.59
CA GLU A 349 3.89 16.11 0.23
C GLU A 349 3.62 17.32 -0.65
N ARG A 350 2.44 17.94 -0.46
CA ARG A 350 1.98 19.09 -1.23
C ARG A 350 1.12 20.00 -0.38
N THR A 351 1.23 21.29 -0.60
CA THR A 351 0.37 22.32 0.02
C THR A 351 -0.61 22.94 -0.96
N CYS A 352 -0.40 22.74 -2.27
CA CYS A 352 -1.26 23.20 -3.35
C CYS A 352 -1.07 22.35 -4.61
N ASN A 353 -1.96 22.51 -5.57
CA ASN A 353 -1.80 21.98 -6.92
C ASN A 353 -0.86 22.87 -7.73
N ILE A 354 0.05 22.29 -8.52
CA ILE A 354 0.92 23.00 -9.46
C ILE A 354 0.86 22.25 -10.79
N PHE A 355 0.45 22.95 -11.85
CA PHE A 355 0.32 22.40 -13.20
C PHE A 355 1.24 23.14 -14.17
N GLU A 356 1.84 22.39 -15.07
CA GLU A 356 2.53 22.95 -16.22
C GLU A 356 1.51 23.22 -17.33
N GLY A 357 1.65 24.36 -18.02
CA GLY A 357 0.73 24.74 -19.07
C GLY A 357 1.26 25.83 -19.97
N LYS A 358 0.36 26.41 -20.78
CA LYS A 358 0.66 27.49 -21.70
C LYS A 358 -0.40 28.59 -21.66
N MET A 359 0.02 29.80 -21.84
CA MET A 359 -0.90 30.91 -22.10
C MET A 359 -1.56 30.77 -23.48
N VAL A 360 -2.88 30.79 -23.51
CA VAL A 360 -3.69 30.83 -24.76
C VAL A 360 -4.03 32.26 -25.15
N SER A 361 -4.24 33.11 -24.14
CA SER A 361 -4.44 34.54 -24.27
C SER A 361 -3.86 35.27 -23.06
N SER A 362 -4.06 36.58 -22.90
CA SER A 362 -3.66 37.31 -21.69
C SER A 362 -4.45 36.88 -20.43
N THR A 363 -5.59 36.19 -20.60
CA THR A 363 -6.53 35.82 -19.54
C THR A 363 -6.97 34.35 -19.60
N ASP A 364 -6.37 33.56 -20.50
CA ASP A 364 -6.72 32.14 -20.63
C ASP A 364 -5.46 31.28 -20.67
N VAL A 365 -5.50 30.16 -19.95
CA VAL A 365 -4.41 29.18 -19.86
C VAL A 365 -4.91 27.79 -20.23
N GLU A 366 -4.06 27.00 -20.87
CA GLU A 366 -4.28 25.59 -21.14
C GLU A 366 -3.51 24.75 -20.08
N ILE A 367 -4.24 24.08 -19.19
CA ILE A 367 -3.77 23.15 -18.17
C ILE A 367 -4.72 21.99 -18.05
N LEU A 368 -4.27 20.82 -17.57
CA LEU A 368 -5.11 19.63 -17.32
C LEU A 368 -5.91 19.17 -18.55
N GLY A 369 -5.47 19.50 -19.76
CA GLY A 369 -6.20 19.21 -21.00
C GLY A 369 -7.43 20.11 -21.25
N GLY A 370 -7.63 21.18 -20.48
CA GLY A 370 -8.71 22.15 -20.61
C GLY A 370 -8.23 23.61 -20.63
N GLN A 371 -9.14 24.49 -20.98
CA GLN A 371 -8.87 25.93 -21.03
C GLN A 371 -9.52 26.62 -19.82
N PHE A 372 -8.70 27.18 -18.95
CA PHE A 372 -9.12 27.90 -17.74
C PHE A 372 -8.92 29.39 -17.88
N GLN A 373 -9.84 30.17 -17.30
CA GLN A 373 -9.68 31.61 -17.21
C GLN A 373 -8.79 31.98 -16.02
N CYS A 374 -7.94 32.96 -16.18
CA CYS A 374 -7.07 33.53 -15.16
C CYS A 374 -7.07 35.05 -15.15
N ALA A 375 -6.58 35.66 -14.08
CA ALA A 375 -6.34 37.10 -14.06
C ALA A 375 -5.22 37.48 -15.05
N ASP A 376 -5.28 38.69 -15.61
CA ASP A 376 -4.20 39.19 -16.47
C ASP A 376 -2.89 39.29 -15.65
N CYS A 377 -1.93 38.48 -16.02
CA CYS A 377 -0.62 38.36 -15.35
C CYS A 377 0.53 38.98 -16.16
N GLY A 378 0.21 39.68 -17.26
CA GLY A 378 1.21 40.33 -18.12
C GLY A 378 2.05 39.37 -18.97
N LEU A 379 1.59 38.12 -19.12
CA LEU A 379 2.19 37.11 -19.99
C LEU A 379 1.50 37.11 -21.36
N HIS A 380 2.15 36.48 -22.34
CA HIS A 380 1.72 36.52 -23.74
C HIS A 380 1.34 35.11 -24.21
N GLU A 381 0.49 35.04 -25.23
CA GLU A 381 0.14 33.78 -25.91
C GLU A 381 1.39 32.99 -26.28
N GLY A 382 1.38 31.70 -25.91
CA GLY A 382 2.47 30.74 -26.13
C GLY A 382 3.53 30.69 -25.01
N ASP A 383 3.49 31.61 -24.03
CA ASP A 383 4.39 31.51 -22.86
C ASP A 383 4.12 30.22 -22.06
N ASN A 384 5.19 29.47 -21.70
CA ASN A 384 5.08 28.36 -20.79
C ASN A 384 4.92 28.88 -19.37
N ILE A 385 4.00 28.22 -18.60
CA ILE A 385 3.63 28.70 -17.26
C ILE A 385 3.58 27.56 -16.24
N TYR A 386 3.64 27.94 -14.96
CA TYR A 386 3.11 27.17 -13.85
C TYR A 386 1.82 27.81 -13.37
N ALA A 387 0.74 27.01 -13.28
CA ALA A 387 -0.52 27.39 -12.67
C ALA A 387 -0.61 26.75 -11.30
N THR A 388 -0.86 27.57 -10.26
CA THR A 388 -0.95 27.13 -8.87
C THR A 388 -2.35 27.39 -8.34
N VAL A 389 -2.96 26.40 -7.67
CA VAL A 389 -4.26 26.52 -7.03
C VAL A 389 -4.27 25.74 -5.72
N ASN A 390 -4.82 26.34 -4.65
CA ASN A 390 -5.00 25.65 -3.37
C ASN A 390 -6.05 24.55 -3.49
N PHE A 391 -5.92 23.47 -2.70
CA PHE A 391 -6.83 22.34 -2.75
C PHE A 391 -8.29 22.72 -2.46
N GLU A 392 -8.51 23.65 -1.53
CA GLU A 392 -9.83 24.16 -1.12
C GLU A 392 -10.48 25.10 -2.17
N CYS A 393 -9.71 25.54 -3.16
CA CYS A 393 -10.18 26.42 -4.23
C CYS A 393 -10.56 25.66 -5.52
N VAL A 394 -10.49 24.33 -5.49
CA VAL A 394 -10.94 23.48 -6.60
C VAL A 394 -12.37 23.05 -6.32
N GLU A 395 -13.26 23.34 -7.25
CA GLU A 395 -14.67 22.99 -7.16
C GLU A 395 -14.98 21.72 -7.96
N LEU A 396 -15.67 20.75 -7.33
CA LEU A 396 -16.18 19.55 -7.98
C LEU A 396 -17.66 19.69 -8.26
N MET A 397 -18.10 19.21 -9.41
CA MET A 397 -19.50 19.31 -9.89
C MET A 397 -20.05 17.92 -10.20
N ASP A 398 -21.27 17.60 -9.69
CA ASP A 398 -22.00 16.36 -9.98
C ASP A 398 -22.23 16.16 -11.48
N ASN A 399 -22.57 17.23 -12.18
CA ASN A 399 -22.70 17.20 -13.62
C ASN A 399 -21.35 17.52 -14.25
N LYS A 400 -20.70 16.51 -14.80
CA LYS A 400 -19.38 16.62 -15.42
C LYS A 400 -19.29 17.67 -16.55
N GLU A 401 -20.43 18.00 -17.21
CA GLU A 401 -20.46 18.97 -18.30
C GLU A 401 -20.39 20.43 -17.81
N ASP A 402 -20.62 20.67 -16.51
CA ASP A 402 -20.54 22.00 -15.91
C ASP A 402 -19.08 22.36 -15.50
N GLY A 403 -18.17 21.38 -15.50
CA GLY A 403 -16.74 21.60 -15.23
C GLY A 403 -15.96 22.02 -16.47
N THR A 404 -14.81 22.65 -16.25
CA THR A 404 -13.86 22.99 -17.33
C THR A 404 -13.14 21.74 -17.85
N VAL A 405 -12.85 20.78 -16.97
CA VAL A 405 -12.29 19.47 -17.29
C VAL A 405 -13.04 18.39 -16.52
N ILE A 406 -12.94 17.15 -17.00
CA ILE A 406 -13.59 15.99 -16.39
C ILE A 406 -12.52 15.12 -15.72
N GLY A 407 -12.86 14.51 -14.60
CA GLY A 407 -11.98 13.55 -13.91
C GLY A 407 -12.76 12.48 -13.16
N GLU A 408 -12.03 11.46 -12.72
CA GLU A 408 -12.52 10.35 -11.89
C GLU A 408 -11.90 10.42 -10.50
N VAL A 409 -12.70 10.29 -9.45
CA VAL A 409 -12.23 10.25 -8.06
C VAL A 409 -11.48 8.94 -7.82
N GLU A 410 -10.14 8.99 -7.70
CA GLU A 410 -9.28 7.81 -7.48
C GLU A 410 -9.08 7.45 -6.00
N PHE A 411 -8.96 8.48 -5.16
CA PHE A 411 -8.64 8.31 -3.75
C PHE A 411 -9.34 9.36 -2.90
N ILE A 412 -9.81 8.95 -1.71
CA ILE A 412 -10.53 9.78 -0.76
C ILE A 412 -9.89 9.57 0.61
N LEU A 413 -9.51 10.65 1.28
CA LEU A 413 -8.95 10.63 2.63
C LEU A 413 -9.72 11.62 3.51
N TYR A 414 -10.29 11.15 4.61
CA TYR A 414 -10.92 12.02 5.58
C TYR A 414 -9.88 12.63 6.52
N LYS A 415 -9.86 13.97 6.64
CA LYS A 415 -8.91 14.75 7.45
C LYS A 415 -9.51 15.24 8.79
N GLY A 416 -10.54 14.56 9.29
CA GLY A 416 -11.20 14.88 10.56
C GLY A 416 -12.28 15.95 10.47
N ASN A 417 -12.24 16.85 9.49
CA ASN A 417 -13.24 17.91 9.29
C ASN A 417 -13.56 18.18 7.80
N HIS A 418 -12.83 17.59 6.86
CA HIS A 418 -13.07 17.66 5.41
C HIS A 418 -12.49 16.42 4.73
N TYR A 419 -12.80 16.23 3.46
CA TYR A 419 -12.25 15.17 2.62
C TYR A 419 -11.14 15.74 1.73
N HIS A 420 -10.02 15.06 1.67
CA HIS A 420 -8.94 15.29 0.71
C HIS A 420 -9.06 14.25 -0.40
N LEU A 421 -9.34 14.71 -1.62
CA LEU A 421 -9.58 13.85 -2.78
C LEU A 421 -8.41 13.91 -3.74
N THR A 422 -8.11 12.79 -4.38
CA THR A 422 -7.28 12.73 -5.58
C THR A 422 -8.18 12.42 -6.76
N VAL A 423 -8.23 13.30 -7.74
CA VAL A 423 -9.03 13.15 -8.96
C VAL A 423 -8.10 13.03 -10.16
N LEU A 424 -8.26 11.96 -10.95
CA LEU A 424 -7.52 11.75 -12.19
C LEU A 424 -8.31 12.36 -13.36
N THR A 425 -7.73 13.32 -14.05
CA THR A 425 -8.37 13.96 -15.20
C THR A 425 -8.30 13.09 -16.46
N ASP A 426 -9.13 13.37 -17.44
CA ASP A 426 -9.12 12.69 -18.75
C ASP A 426 -7.77 12.86 -19.48
N SER A 427 -6.99 13.91 -19.14
CA SER A 427 -5.61 14.11 -19.65
C SER A 427 -4.58 13.20 -18.99
N GLY A 428 -4.94 12.49 -17.91
CA GLY A 428 -4.06 11.61 -17.13
C GLY A 428 -3.26 12.34 -16.03
N GLU A 429 -3.56 13.61 -15.76
CA GLU A 429 -2.96 14.36 -14.66
C GLU A 429 -3.81 14.27 -13.39
N LYS A 430 -3.17 14.33 -12.22
CA LYS A 430 -3.87 14.28 -10.92
C LYS A 430 -4.08 15.70 -10.38
N ILE A 431 -5.30 15.96 -9.88
CA ILE A 431 -5.63 17.17 -9.14
C ILE A 431 -6.11 16.77 -7.74
N TYR A 432 -5.71 17.56 -6.74
CA TYR A 432 -6.04 17.36 -5.34
C TYR A 432 -7.06 18.39 -4.88
N VAL A 433 -8.07 17.95 -4.13
CA VAL A 433 -9.23 18.79 -3.76
C VAL A 433 -9.55 18.58 -2.28
N ASP A 434 -9.67 19.67 -1.52
CA ASP A 434 -10.20 19.66 -0.17
C ASP A 434 -11.68 20.11 -0.20
N THR A 435 -12.61 19.26 0.21
CA THR A 435 -14.05 19.54 0.16
C THR A 435 -14.78 18.95 1.37
N ASN A 436 -15.94 19.55 1.70
CA ASN A 436 -16.89 18.99 2.68
C ASN A 436 -17.96 18.12 2.02
N ASP A 437 -18.02 18.09 0.70
CA ASP A 437 -18.95 17.27 -0.04
C ASP A 437 -18.52 15.81 -0.04
N ILE A 438 -19.52 14.91 0.00
CA ILE A 438 -19.30 13.47 0.04
C ILE A 438 -19.30 12.94 -1.41
N TRP A 439 -18.18 12.33 -1.77
CA TRP A 439 -17.97 11.68 -3.06
C TRP A 439 -17.60 10.21 -2.86
N ASP A 440 -17.88 9.37 -3.85
CA ASP A 440 -17.47 7.98 -3.86
C ASP A 440 -16.27 7.76 -4.82
N LYS A 441 -15.44 6.79 -4.48
CA LYS A 441 -14.36 6.38 -5.39
C LYS A 441 -14.95 5.83 -6.70
N GLY A 442 -14.49 6.36 -7.84
CA GLY A 442 -14.98 6.04 -9.17
C GLY A 442 -16.04 7.04 -9.69
N ASP A 443 -16.42 8.04 -8.89
CA ASP A 443 -17.31 9.10 -9.34
C ASP A 443 -16.66 9.92 -10.45
N ILE A 444 -17.42 10.21 -11.50
CA ILE A 444 -16.99 11.07 -12.61
C ILE A 444 -17.50 12.46 -12.36
N VAL A 445 -16.60 13.40 -12.19
CA VAL A 445 -16.88 14.77 -11.76
C VAL A 445 -16.43 15.81 -12.79
N GLY A 446 -17.14 16.94 -12.83
CA GLY A 446 -16.64 18.15 -13.47
C GLY A 446 -15.73 18.90 -12.50
N ILE A 447 -14.63 19.48 -13.00
CA ILE A 447 -13.65 20.21 -12.22
C ILE A 447 -13.62 21.65 -12.71
N SER A 448 -13.71 22.61 -11.81
CA SER A 448 -13.53 24.02 -12.11
C SER A 448 -12.68 24.74 -11.05
N VAL A 449 -12.14 25.88 -11.43
CA VAL A 449 -11.36 26.77 -10.55
C VAL A 449 -11.77 28.20 -10.84
N ASN A 450 -12.03 28.96 -9.80
CA ASN A 450 -12.35 30.39 -9.96
C ASN A 450 -11.14 31.18 -10.45
N ILE A 451 -11.38 32.21 -11.27
CA ILE A 451 -10.34 33.08 -11.87
C ILE A 451 -9.41 33.71 -10.81
N SER A 452 -9.98 34.07 -9.64
CA SER A 452 -9.24 34.70 -8.52
C SER A 452 -8.25 33.74 -7.83
N ASP A 453 -8.50 32.45 -7.92
CA ASP A 453 -7.80 31.42 -7.13
C ASP A 453 -6.73 30.68 -7.97
N LEU A 454 -6.70 30.94 -9.27
CA LEU A 454 -5.70 30.42 -10.19
C LEU A 454 -4.54 31.40 -10.35
N HIS A 455 -3.42 31.09 -9.73
CA HIS A 455 -2.22 31.92 -9.76
C HIS A 455 -1.24 31.45 -10.83
N ILE A 456 -0.90 32.37 -11.76
CA ILE A 456 -0.04 32.08 -12.90
C ILE A 456 1.35 32.69 -12.69
N SER A 457 2.38 31.87 -12.93
CA SER A 457 3.77 32.30 -12.96
C SER A 457 4.48 31.81 -14.21
N LYS A 458 5.46 32.58 -14.71
CA LYS A 458 6.23 32.20 -15.90
C LYS A 458 7.16 31.04 -15.56
N ARG A 459 7.12 30.00 -16.39
CA ARG A 459 8.10 28.92 -16.36
C ARG A 459 9.39 29.40 -17.06
N VAL A 460 10.49 29.46 -16.32
CA VAL A 460 11.82 29.91 -16.82
C VAL A 460 12.54 28.77 -17.52
#